data_b99d14e9d470b3bbaed2a58d329c194e
#
_entry.id   b99d14e9d470b3bbaed2a58d329c194e
#
_cell.length_a   1.000
_cell.length_b   1.000
_cell.length_c   1.000
_cell.angle_alpha   90.00
_cell.angle_beta   90.00
_cell.angle_gamma   90.00
#
_symmetry.space_group_name_H-M   'P 1'
#
loop_
_entity.id
_entity.type
_entity.pdbx_description
1 polymer ?
#
loop_
_entity_poly.entity_id
_entity_poly.type
_entity_poly.pdbx_seq_one_letter_code
_entity_poly.pdbx_strand_id
1 'polypeptide(L)'
;IEILKKLRASGETKKIPVILVTAKSTELDKVKGLDIGADDYITKPFGVMELISRVRALIRRSMDTGADKSIRVGNIFLDSDRHIVYVDDEPKELTFKEYELLRCLMNNSGVAMHRDRIMELVWGVDFEGESRTLDMHIKTLRQKLGSAGAMIKTVRNVGYVLEP
;
A
#
# COMPACT_ATOMS: atom_id res chain seq x y z
N ILE A 1 12.52 -5.21 12.60
CA ILE A 1 12.43 -5.99 11.35
C ILE A 1 11.96 -7.42 11.63
N GLU A 2 12.54 -8.16 12.57
CA GLU A 2 12.12 -9.54 12.89
C GLU A 2 10.67 -9.63 13.37
N ILE A 3 10.24 -8.71 14.24
CA ILE A 3 8.85 -8.64 14.70
C ILE A 3 7.90 -8.42 13.52
N LEU A 4 8.26 -7.52 12.61
CA LEU A 4 7.45 -7.26 11.41
C LEU A 4 7.33 -8.51 10.53
N LYS A 5 8.43 -9.24 10.31
CA LYS A 5 8.39 -10.51 9.58
C LYS A 5 7.43 -11.51 10.22
N LYS A 6 7.46 -11.65 11.55
CA LYS A 6 6.53 -12.54 12.29
C LYS A 6 5.09 -12.09 12.13
N LEU A 7 4.81 -10.77 12.24
CA LEU A 7 3.47 -10.23 12.02
C LEU A 7 2.96 -10.48 10.60
N ARG A 8 3.82 -10.40 9.61
CA ARG A 8 3.45 -10.63 8.20
C ARG A 8 3.36 -12.12 7.83
N ALA A 9 3.99 -12.99 8.61
CA ALA A 9 3.90 -14.45 8.42
C ALA A 9 2.62 -15.07 8.98
N SER A 10 1.94 -14.41 9.92
CA SER A 10 0.70 -14.90 10.53
C SER A 10 -0.51 -14.34 9.80
N GLY A 11 -1.44 -15.21 9.42
CA GLY A 11 -2.69 -14.82 8.76
C GLY A 11 -3.56 -13.86 9.56
N GLU A 12 -3.55 -14.00 10.89
CA GLU A 12 -4.34 -13.15 11.81
C GLU A 12 -3.80 -11.71 11.90
N THR A 13 -2.46 -11.55 11.85
CA THR A 13 -1.81 -10.24 12.07
C THR A 13 -1.33 -9.57 10.78
N LYS A 14 -1.35 -10.29 9.66
CA LYS A 14 -0.84 -9.81 8.38
C LYS A 14 -1.50 -8.52 7.88
N LYS A 15 -2.79 -8.35 8.19
CA LYS A 15 -3.60 -7.19 7.77
C LYS A 15 -3.50 -5.99 8.73
N ILE A 16 -2.84 -6.13 9.89
CA ILE A 16 -2.69 -5.04 10.85
C ILE A 16 -1.75 -3.98 10.25
N PRO A 17 -2.18 -2.70 10.16
CA PRO A 17 -1.31 -1.63 9.72
C PRO A 17 -0.13 -1.45 10.69
N VAL A 18 1.07 -1.30 10.16
CA VAL A 18 2.31 -1.21 10.97
C VAL A 18 3.12 0.01 10.57
N ILE A 19 3.40 0.87 11.55
CA ILE A 19 4.36 1.97 11.42
C ILE A 19 5.68 1.54 12.06
N LEU A 20 6.77 1.59 11.31
CA LEU A 20 8.11 1.40 11.87
C LEU A 20 8.62 2.70 12.47
N VAL A 21 8.97 2.66 13.75
CA VAL A 21 9.65 3.76 14.44
C VAL A 21 11.12 3.39 14.60
N THR A 22 12.02 4.15 13.94
CA THR A 22 13.43 3.78 13.87
C THR A 22 14.35 4.98 14.06
N ALA A 23 15.53 4.74 14.66
CA ALA A 23 16.63 5.71 14.68
C ALA A 23 17.46 5.67 13.39
N LYS A 24 17.25 4.66 12.55
CA LYS A 24 17.99 4.50 11.30
C LYS A 24 17.33 5.34 10.21
N SER A 25 18.07 6.34 9.74
CA SER A 25 17.61 7.29 8.72
C SER A 25 18.12 6.96 7.32
N THR A 26 18.92 5.87 7.17
CA THR A 26 19.46 5.53 5.86
C THR A 26 18.37 5.08 4.91
N GLU A 27 18.45 5.47 3.66
CA GLU A 27 17.52 5.08 2.61
C GLU A 27 17.37 3.55 2.50
N LEU A 28 18.50 2.83 2.64
CA LEU A 28 18.53 1.36 2.60
C LEU A 28 17.72 0.72 3.74
N ASP A 29 17.76 1.28 4.95
CA ASP A 29 16.99 0.74 6.09
C ASP A 29 15.49 0.99 5.93
N LYS A 30 15.11 2.14 5.37
CA LYS A 30 13.72 2.49 5.05
C LYS A 30 13.17 1.54 3.99
N VAL A 31 13.92 1.35 2.89
CA VAL A 31 13.56 0.42 1.81
C VAL A 31 13.37 -1.00 2.35
N LYS A 32 14.30 -1.51 3.16
CA LYS A 32 14.18 -2.84 3.78
C LYS A 32 12.93 -2.99 4.65
N GLY A 33 12.58 -1.97 5.44
CA GLY A 33 11.37 -1.98 6.26
C GLY A 33 10.10 -2.08 5.42
N LEU A 34 10.02 -1.31 4.34
CA LEU A 34 8.89 -1.31 3.41
C LEU A 34 8.81 -2.62 2.61
N ASP A 35 9.93 -3.15 2.16
CA ASP A 35 10.00 -4.45 1.46
C ASP A 35 9.46 -5.61 2.30
N ILE A 36 9.65 -5.55 3.62
CA ILE A 36 9.16 -6.56 4.56
C ILE A 36 7.65 -6.39 4.83
N GLY A 37 7.06 -5.27 4.39
CA GLY A 37 5.63 -5.01 4.49
C GLY A 37 5.23 -4.06 5.61
N ALA A 38 6.10 -3.12 6.02
CA ALA A 38 5.66 -1.97 6.80
C ALA A 38 4.77 -1.06 5.95
N ASP A 39 3.75 -0.48 6.56
CA ASP A 39 2.80 0.41 5.89
C ASP A 39 3.29 1.86 5.88
N ASP A 40 4.06 2.23 6.88
CA ASP A 40 4.71 3.53 6.99
C ASP A 40 5.95 3.43 7.90
N TYR A 41 6.79 4.46 7.89
CA TYR A 41 7.91 4.57 8.82
C TYR A 41 8.05 6.00 9.33
N ILE A 42 8.64 6.14 10.51
CA ILE A 42 8.97 7.42 11.12
C ILE A 42 10.39 7.35 11.71
N THR A 43 11.21 8.34 11.44
CA THR A 43 12.58 8.40 11.97
C THR A 43 12.66 9.19 13.27
N LYS A 44 13.43 8.69 14.22
CA LYS A 44 13.78 9.44 15.45
C LYS A 44 14.88 10.46 15.16
N PRO A 45 14.79 11.70 15.73
CA PRO A 45 13.68 12.23 16.52
C PRO A 45 12.48 12.62 15.64
N PHE A 46 11.26 12.44 16.17
CA PHE A 46 10.02 12.83 15.49
C PHE A 46 9.13 13.68 16.41
N GLY A 47 8.31 14.52 15.81
CA GLY A 47 7.31 15.30 16.54
C GLY A 47 6.11 14.41 16.93
N VAL A 48 5.57 14.64 18.14
CA VAL A 48 4.37 13.90 18.61
C VAL A 48 3.21 14.12 17.64
N MET A 49 3.06 15.31 17.10
CA MET A 49 2.00 15.63 16.13
C MET A 49 2.16 14.87 14.82
N GLU A 50 3.39 14.67 14.36
CA GLU A 50 3.68 13.84 13.18
C GLU A 50 3.23 12.39 13.40
N LEU A 51 3.61 11.79 14.53
CA LEU A 51 3.19 10.42 14.86
C LEU A 51 1.66 10.31 14.91
N ILE A 52 0.99 11.27 15.60
CA ILE A 52 -0.47 11.29 15.70
C ILE A 52 -1.11 11.39 14.31
N SER A 53 -0.61 12.26 13.44
CA SER A 53 -1.12 12.43 12.08
C SER A 53 -0.99 11.15 11.25
N ARG A 54 0.15 10.47 11.33
CA ARG A 54 0.39 9.20 10.63
C ARG A 54 -0.53 8.08 11.16
N VAL A 55 -0.66 7.95 12.47
CA VAL A 55 -1.58 6.98 13.10
C VAL A 55 -3.02 7.25 12.69
N ARG A 56 -3.48 8.50 12.76
CA ARG A 56 -4.85 8.87 12.34
C ARG A 56 -5.09 8.58 10.86
N ALA A 57 -4.11 8.84 10.00
CA ALA A 57 -4.21 8.55 8.57
C ALA A 57 -4.35 7.04 8.32
N LEU A 58 -3.60 6.20 9.03
CA LEU A 58 -3.72 4.74 8.94
C LEU A 58 -5.07 4.24 9.47
N ILE A 59 -5.51 4.69 10.65
CA ILE A 59 -6.78 4.28 11.27
C ILE A 59 -7.96 4.71 10.38
N ARG A 60 -7.97 5.96 9.89
CA ARG A 60 -9.04 6.44 8.99
C ARG A 60 -9.20 5.52 7.78
N ARG A 61 -8.11 5.07 7.18
CA ARG A 61 -8.13 4.17 6.03
C ARG A 61 -8.54 2.74 6.40
N SER A 62 -8.16 2.27 7.59
CA SER A 62 -8.58 0.94 8.08
C SER A 62 -10.04 0.91 8.51
N MET A 63 -10.62 2.07 8.87
CA MET A 63 -12.01 2.23 9.30
C MET A 63 -12.92 2.82 8.21
N ASP A 64 -12.37 3.19 7.06
CA ASP A 64 -13.15 3.71 5.93
C ASP A 64 -13.93 2.56 5.27
N THR A 65 -14.88 2.04 6.04
CA THR A 65 -15.92 1.10 5.60
C THR A 65 -17.04 1.83 4.84
N GLY A 66 -16.76 3.03 4.37
CA GLY A 66 -17.68 3.84 3.59
C GLY A 66 -17.94 3.22 2.23
N ALA A 67 -19.11 2.58 2.08
CA ALA A 67 -19.91 2.38 0.86
C ALA A 67 -19.19 2.07 -0.47
N ASP A 68 -17.93 1.66 -0.47
CA ASP A 68 -17.24 1.22 -1.67
C ASP A 68 -17.60 -0.23 -1.97
N LYS A 69 -18.49 -0.38 -2.92
CA LYS A 69 -18.86 -1.66 -3.53
C LYS A 69 -17.60 -2.41 -3.94
N SER A 70 -17.64 -3.73 -3.83
CA SER A 70 -16.60 -4.60 -4.39
C SER A 70 -16.31 -4.20 -5.84
N ILE A 71 -15.03 -4.15 -6.20
CA ILE A 71 -14.58 -3.65 -7.50
C ILE A 71 -13.99 -4.80 -8.30
N ARG A 72 -14.35 -4.89 -9.59
CA ARG A 72 -13.74 -5.86 -10.51
C ARG A 72 -13.13 -5.10 -11.70
N VAL A 73 -11.88 -5.40 -12.00
CA VAL A 73 -11.19 -4.92 -13.21
C VAL A 73 -10.43 -6.08 -13.81
N GLY A 74 -10.80 -6.47 -15.02
CA GLY A 74 -10.29 -7.69 -15.64
C GLY A 74 -10.52 -8.92 -14.77
N ASN A 75 -9.45 -9.65 -14.47
CA ASN A 75 -9.47 -10.83 -13.60
C ASN A 75 -9.18 -10.52 -12.11
N ILE A 76 -9.04 -9.24 -11.73
CA ILE A 76 -8.85 -8.82 -10.35
C ILE A 76 -10.23 -8.48 -9.75
N PHE A 77 -10.55 -9.10 -8.62
CA PHE A 77 -11.73 -8.78 -7.82
C PHE A 77 -11.31 -8.35 -6.41
N LEU A 78 -11.74 -7.18 -5.99
CA LEU A 78 -11.48 -6.61 -4.68
C LEU A 78 -12.77 -6.63 -3.88
N ASP A 79 -12.79 -7.44 -2.82
CA ASP A 79 -13.88 -7.51 -1.84
C ASP A 79 -13.62 -6.50 -0.73
N SER A 80 -14.33 -5.38 -0.78
CA SER A 80 -14.15 -4.30 0.19
C SER A 80 -14.65 -4.69 1.58
N ASP A 81 -15.70 -5.50 1.69
CA ASP A 81 -16.27 -5.91 2.98
C ASP A 81 -15.33 -6.84 3.75
N ARG A 82 -14.67 -7.74 3.03
CA ARG A 82 -13.75 -8.72 3.61
C ARG A 82 -12.29 -8.26 3.58
N HIS A 83 -12.00 -7.17 2.88
CA HIS A 83 -10.64 -6.69 2.65
C HIS A 83 -9.72 -7.76 2.02
N ILE A 84 -10.28 -8.47 1.03
CA ILE A 84 -9.61 -9.56 0.31
C ILE A 84 -9.55 -9.23 -1.18
N VAL A 85 -8.45 -9.60 -1.80
CA VAL A 85 -8.27 -9.50 -3.26
C VAL A 85 -8.19 -10.90 -3.86
N TYR A 86 -8.87 -11.08 -4.97
CA TYR A 86 -8.83 -12.32 -5.76
C TYR A 86 -8.28 -12.00 -7.15
N VAL A 87 -7.50 -12.92 -7.69
CA VAL A 87 -7.05 -12.93 -9.09
C VAL A 87 -7.44 -14.29 -9.67
N ASP A 88 -8.24 -14.31 -10.72
CA ASP A 88 -8.82 -15.53 -11.29
C ASP A 88 -9.54 -16.39 -10.23
N ASP A 89 -10.28 -15.72 -9.34
CA ASP A 89 -11.02 -16.28 -8.19
C ASP A 89 -10.12 -16.91 -7.10
N GLU A 90 -8.81 -16.81 -7.22
CA GLU A 90 -7.86 -17.23 -6.19
C GLU A 90 -7.52 -16.06 -5.24
N PRO A 91 -7.59 -16.24 -3.92
CA PRO A 91 -7.27 -15.17 -2.97
C PRO A 91 -5.78 -14.83 -3.01
N LYS A 92 -5.45 -13.55 -2.97
CA LYS A 92 -4.09 -13.03 -2.90
C LYS A 92 -3.86 -12.31 -1.57
N GLU A 93 -2.74 -12.61 -0.96
CA GLU A 93 -2.38 -12.05 0.33
C GLU A 93 -1.61 -10.74 0.18
N LEU A 94 -2.30 -9.63 0.35
CA LEU A 94 -1.73 -8.29 0.33
C LEU A 94 -1.54 -7.74 1.76
N THR A 95 -0.54 -6.88 1.94
CA THR A 95 -0.45 -6.02 3.11
C THR A 95 -1.51 -4.92 3.02
N PHE A 96 -1.75 -4.21 4.13
CA PHE A 96 -2.72 -3.11 4.15
C PHE A 96 -2.41 -2.06 3.06
N LYS A 97 -1.14 -1.65 2.92
CA LYS A 97 -0.76 -0.64 1.90
C LYS A 97 -0.83 -1.14 0.47
N GLU A 98 -0.49 -2.38 0.23
CA GLU A 98 -0.65 -2.98 -1.10
C GLU A 98 -2.13 -3.06 -1.50
N TYR A 99 -3.01 -3.40 -0.55
CA TYR A 99 -4.44 -3.40 -0.76
C TYR A 99 -4.96 -1.99 -1.08
N GLU A 100 -4.61 -0.98 -0.27
CA GLU A 100 -5.02 0.41 -0.48
C GLU A 100 -4.50 0.97 -1.81
N LEU A 101 -3.26 0.63 -2.18
CA LEU A 101 -2.67 1.02 -3.46
C LEU A 101 -3.43 0.38 -4.63
N LEU A 102 -3.73 -0.90 -4.55
CA LEU A 102 -4.52 -1.59 -5.57
C LEU A 102 -5.93 -0.99 -5.68
N ARG A 103 -6.60 -0.77 -4.55
CA ARG A 103 -7.93 -0.13 -4.50
C ARG A 103 -7.92 1.26 -5.16
N CYS A 104 -6.89 2.05 -4.87
CA CYS A 104 -6.70 3.36 -5.48
C CYS A 104 -6.58 3.27 -7.00
N LEU A 105 -5.77 2.35 -7.50
CA LEU A 105 -5.58 2.15 -8.95
C LEU A 105 -6.82 1.56 -9.62
N MET A 106 -7.53 0.63 -8.98
CA MET A 106 -8.76 0.03 -9.51
C MET A 106 -9.91 1.04 -9.60
N ASN A 107 -10.05 1.91 -8.59
CA ASN A 107 -11.04 3.00 -8.61
C ASN A 107 -10.78 4.02 -9.74
N ASN A 108 -9.54 4.10 -10.21
CA ASN A 108 -9.12 4.98 -11.30
C ASN A 108 -8.65 4.19 -12.53
N SER A 109 -9.24 3.02 -12.77
CA SER A 109 -8.87 2.16 -13.90
C SER A 109 -8.91 2.90 -15.23
N GLY A 110 -7.88 2.72 -16.06
CA GLY A 110 -7.72 3.40 -17.34
C GLY A 110 -7.20 4.84 -17.25
N VAL A 111 -7.02 5.38 -16.04
CA VAL A 111 -6.50 6.74 -15.85
C VAL A 111 -5.08 6.68 -15.32
N ALA A 112 -4.15 7.34 -16.03
CA ALA A 112 -2.77 7.51 -15.57
C ALA A 112 -2.73 8.47 -14.37
N MET A 113 -2.43 7.93 -13.19
CA MET A 113 -2.38 8.70 -11.96
C MET A 113 -0.96 9.20 -11.69
N HIS A 114 -0.85 10.49 -11.36
CA HIS A 114 0.42 11.08 -10.94
C HIS A 114 0.91 10.45 -9.62
N ARG A 115 2.23 10.30 -9.50
CA ARG A 115 2.89 9.71 -8.32
C ARG A 115 2.48 10.42 -7.03
N ASP A 116 2.53 11.74 -7.03
CA ASP A 116 2.19 12.56 -5.85
C ASP A 116 0.72 12.36 -5.44
N ARG A 117 -0.16 12.24 -6.44
CA ARG A 117 -1.58 11.98 -6.18
C ARG A 117 -1.83 10.60 -5.58
N ILE A 118 -1.13 9.57 -6.05
CA ILE A 118 -1.19 8.23 -5.46
C ILE A 118 -0.65 8.26 -4.03
N MET A 119 0.49 8.93 -3.82
CA MET A 119 1.10 9.08 -2.48
C MET A 119 0.14 9.78 -1.51
N GLU A 120 -0.46 10.90 -1.92
CA GLU A 120 -1.45 11.62 -1.12
C GLU A 120 -2.66 10.73 -0.75
N LEU A 121 -3.23 10.02 -1.72
CA LEU A 121 -4.41 9.19 -1.51
C LEU A 121 -4.13 7.97 -0.64
N VAL A 122 -2.98 7.32 -0.82
CA VAL A 122 -2.64 6.07 -0.14
C VAL A 122 -1.89 6.30 1.17
N TRP A 123 -1.03 7.31 1.26
CA TRP A 123 -0.23 7.61 2.47
C TRP A 123 -0.68 8.86 3.22
N GLY A 124 -1.33 9.81 2.56
CA GLY A 124 -1.85 11.05 3.12
C GLY A 124 -1.06 12.29 2.70
N VAL A 125 -1.67 13.46 2.90
CA VAL A 125 -1.13 14.77 2.46
C VAL A 125 0.19 15.12 3.15
N ASP A 126 0.37 14.68 4.40
CA ASP A 126 1.55 15.00 5.23
C ASP A 126 2.66 13.94 5.11
N PHE A 127 2.58 13.06 4.10
CA PHE A 127 3.60 12.04 3.92
C PHE A 127 4.83 12.64 3.22
N GLU A 128 5.88 12.89 3.97
CA GLU A 128 7.19 13.34 3.47
C GLU A 128 8.06 12.18 2.92
N GLY A 129 7.44 11.05 2.57
CA GLY A 129 8.14 9.90 2.04
C GLY A 129 8.62 10.12 0.61
N GLU A 130 9.75 9.51 0.29
CA GLU A 130 10.31 9.58 -1.06
C GLU A 130 9.47 8.81 -2.08
N SER A 131 9.48 9.28 -3.31
CA SER A 131 8.86 8.65 -4.49
C SER A 131 9.22 7.15 -4.65
N ARG A 132 10.37 6.72 -4.12
CA ARG A 132 10.80 5.31 -4.11
C ARG A 132 9.92 4.39 -3.26
N THR A 133 9.24 4.92 -2.23
CA THR A 133 8.27 4.14 -1.44
C THR A 133 7.15 3.60 -2.32
N LEU A 134 6.63 4.41 -3.22
CA LEU A 134 5.60 3.98 -4.18
C LEU A 134 6.12 2.89 -5.11
N ASP A 135 7.32 3.05 -5.66
CA ASP A 135 7.90 2.09 -6.60
C ASP A 135 8.09 0.71 -5.97
N MET A 136 8.53 0.68 -4.71
CA MET A 136 8.68 -0.57 -3.97
C MET A 136 7.34 -1.28 -3.78
N HIS A 137 6.29 -0.55 -3.37
CA HIS A 137 4.96 -1.12 -3.21
C HIS A 137 4.35 -1.58 -4.56
N ILE A 138 4.56 -0.84 -5.64
CA ILE A 138 4.16 -1.27 -6.99
C ILE A 138 4.87 -2.57 -7.39
N LYS A 139 6.17 -2.66 -7.13
CA LYS A 139 6.95 -3.86 -7.43
C LYS A 139 6.42 -5.09 -6.70
N THR A 140 6.25 -4.99 -5.38
CA THR A 140 5.75 -6.10 -4.55
C THR A 140 4.30 -6.44 -4.88
N LEU A 141 3.47 -5.44 -5.14
CA LEU A 141 2.09 -5.64 -5.57
C LEU A 141 2.01 -6.41 -6.90
N ARG A 142 2.78 -6.00 -7.91
CA ARG A 142 2.85 -6.73 -9.19
C ARG A 142 3.24 -8.20 -9.00
N GLN A 143 4.23 -8.48 -8.15
CA GLN A 143 4.67 -9.83 -7.86
C GLN A 143 3.56 -10.68 -7.22
N LYS A 144 2.84 -10.11 -6.25
CA LYS A 144 1.76 -10.82 -5.53
C LYS A 144 0.52 -11.06 -6.39
N LEU A 145 0.23 -10.17 -7.32
CA LEU A 145 -0.87 -10.33 -8.28
C LEU A 145 -0.54 -11.35 -9.40
N GLY A 146 0.72 -11.78 -9.52
CA GLY A 146 1.13 -12.76 -10.53
C GLY A 146 0.89 -12.22 -11.96
N SER A 147 0.17 -12.98 -12.79
CA SER A 147 -0.14 -12.60 -14.18
C SER A 147 -0.89 -11.26 -14.26
N ALA A 148 -1.80 -11.00 -13.33
CA ALA A 148 -2.55 -9.75 -13.26
C ALA A 148 -1.69 -8.54 -12.90
N GLY A 149 -0.49 -8.73 -12.37
CA GLY A 149 0.46 -7.65 -12.11
C GLY A 149 0.86 -6.85 -13.34
N ALA A 150 0.80 -7.46 -14.53
CA ALA A 150 1.05 -6.81 -15.81
C ALA A 150 0.01 -5.72 -16.17
N MET A 151 -1.18 -5.77 -15.56
CA MET A 151 -2.21 -4.75 -15.73
C MET A 151 -1.81 -3.40 -15.09
N ILE A 152 -0.92 -3.40 -14.11
CA ILE A 152 -0.36 -2.18 -13.54
C ILE A 152 0.80 -1.73 -14.43
N LYS A 153 0.58 -0.69 -15.22
CA LYS A 153 1.59 -0.15 -16.17
C LYS A 153 2.26 1.09 -15.61
N THR A 154 3.52 1.28 -15.97
CA THR A 154 4.26 2.51 -15.64
C THR A 154 4.09 3.51 -16.78
N VAL A 155 3.61 4.71 -16.47
CA VAL A 155 3.56 5.84 -17.40
C VAL A 155 4.75 6.74 -17.09
N ARG A 156 5.74 6.78 -18.00
CA ARG A 156 6.99 7.54 -17.81
C ARG A 156 6.71 9.00 -17.50
N ASN A 157 7.42 9.54 -16.52
CA ASN A 157 7.31 10.92 -16.04
C ASN A 157 5.91 11.32 -15.48
N VAL A 158 4.99 10.38 -15.33
CA VAL A 158 3.65 10.60 -14.78
C VAL A 158 3.46 9.76 -13.51
N GLY A 159 3.42 8.44 -13.65
CA GLY A 159 3.14 7.55 -12.53
C GLY A 159 2.68 6.18 -12.99
N TYR A 160 1.49 5.77 -12.57
CA TYR A 160 0.97 4.43 -12.81
C TYR A 160 -0.48 4.45 -13.28
N VAL A 161 -0.83 3.44 -14.06
CA VAL A 161 -2.20 3.17 -14.50
C VAL A 161 -2.49 1.68 -14.35
N LEU A 162 -3.73 1.33 -14.01
CA LEU A 162 -4.21 -0.05 -14.06
C LEU A 162 -5.15 -0.18 -15.25
N GLU A 163 -4.79 -1.06 -16.17
CA GLU A 163 -5.54 -1.36 -17.40
C GLU A 163 -5.63 -2.87 -17.58
N PRO A 164 -6.83 -3.42 -17.85
CA PRO A 164 -7.01 -4.84 -18.13
C PRO A 164 -6.31 -5.33 -19.39
#